data_a998d611f9f16f6f09a9eb8f87e5b18c
#
_entry.id   a998d611f9f16f6f09a9eb8f87e5b18c
#
_cell.length_a   1.000
_cell.length_b   1.000
_cell.length_c   1.000
_cell.angle_alpha   90.00
_cell.angle_beta   90.00
_cell.angle_gamma   90.00
#
_symmetry.space_group_name_H-M   'P 1'
#
loop_
_entity.id
_entity.type
_entity.pdbx_description
1 polymer ?
#
loop_
_entity_poly.entity_id
_entity_poly.type
_entity_poly.pdbx_seq_one_letter_code
_entity_poly.pdbx_strand_id
1 'polypeptide(L)'
;GLWGENRTFLRFARTQRCVLIAETTLGEPGAVGEFHRLPVESDSIDAILMPHTLDFNDRPHEILREVDRVLRANGHIVILGFKPVGLWGLRRLIPGAGMPPGADHLIAQRRIRDWLQLLDMRIQSEKRYFFRWPLPRKSVRASQKWERRGQTLWPELAACYMLTAQKRVSTLTPVRPLWRRKPKVVAGLAEPSTRVSRIRFDTND
;
A
#
# COMPACT_ATOMS: atom_id res chain seq x y z
N GLY A 1 -11.56 -17.00 20.47
CA GLY A 1 -10.87 -16.08 19.66
C GLY A 1 -11.15 -16.19 18.18
N LEU A 2 -11.60 -15.11 17.59
CA LEU A 2 -11.82 -14.98 16.14
C LEU A 2 -10.54 -15.10 15.31
N TRP A 3 -9.36 -15.18 15.93
CA TRP A 3 -8.05 -15.10 15.30
C TRP A 3 -7.28 -16.44 15.23
N GLY A 4 -7.79 -17.47 15.88
CA GLY A 4 -7.13 -18.80 15.90
C GLY A 4 -7.11 -19.56 14.57
N GLU A 5 -7.89 -19.11 13.56
CA GLU A 5 -8.01 -19.78 12.27
C GLU A 5 -7.28 -19.06 11.12
N ASN A 6 -6.42 -18.06 11.39
CA ASN A 6 -5.70 -17.33 10.36
C ASN A 6 -4.79 -18.24 9.49
N ARG A 7 -4.42 -19.41 9.96
CA ARG A 7 -3.74 -20.43 9.16
C ARG A 7 -4.60 -20.93 7.99
N THR A 8 -5.92 -20.75 8.03
CA THR A 8 -6.82 -21.15 6.94
C THR A 8 -6.51 -20.41 5.65
N PHE A 9 -6.14 -19.12 5.72
CA PHE A 9 -5.73 -18.36 4.54
C PHE A 9 -4.43 -18.88 3.91
N LEU A 10 -3.52 -19.38 4.73
CA LEU A 10 -2.23 -19.94 4.29
C LEU A 10 -2.37 -21.27 3.54
N ARG A 11 -3.45 -22.03 3.78
CA ARG A 11 -3.71 -23.32 3.12
C ARG A 11 -3.89 -23.18 1.61
N PHE A 12 -4.30 -22.03 1.13
CA PHE A 12 -4.50 -21.73 -0.29
C PHE A 12 -3.33 -20.97 -0.91
N ALA A 13 -2.35 -20.58 -0.11
CA ALA A 13 -1.17 -19.89 -0.59
C ALA A 13 -0.26 -20.88 -1.32
N ARG A 14 0.05 -20.62 -2.59
CA ARG A 14 1.02 -21.39 -3.40
C ARG A 14 2.43 -20.85 -3.22
N THR A 15 2.80 -20.45 -2.03
CA THR A 15 4.11 -19.88 -1.68
C THR A 15 4.97 -20.94 -1.01
N GLN A 16 6.28 -20.88 -1.28
CA GLN A 16 7.23 -21.84 -0.68
C GLN A 16 7.39 -21.63 0.83
N ARG A 17 7.32 -20.39 1.27
CA ARG A 17 7.46 -20.01 2.68
C ARG A 17 6.36 -19.04 3.05
N CYS A 18 5.72 -19.29 4.19
CA CYS A 18 4.73 -18.41 4.78
C CYS A 18 5.07 -18.22 6.26
N VAL A 19 5.07 -16.97 6.70
CA VAL A 19 5.26 -16.60 8.10
C VAL A 19 4.04 -15.82 8.57
N LEU A 20 3.48 -16.22 9.70
CA LEU A 20 2.44 -15.46 10.38
C LEU A 20 3.10 -14.54 11.39
N ILE A 21 2.90 -13.24 11.24
CA ILE A 21 3.34 -12.23 12.19
C ILE A 21 2.15 -11.73 12.99
N ALA A 22 2.29 -11.67 14.30
CA ALA A 22 1.27 -11.13 15.20
C ALA A 22 1.92 -10.25 16.27
N GLU A 23 1.14 -9.34 16.86
CA GLU A 23 1.60 -8.48 17.97
C GLU A 23 1.58 -9.23 19.31
N THR A 24 0.94 -10.38 19.35
CA THR A 24 0.84 -11.21 20.56
C THR A 24 1.22 -12.64 20.28
N THR A 25 1.60 -13.36 21.31
CA THR A 25 1.93 -14.79 21.24
C THR A 25 0.70 -15.70 21.11
N LEU A 26 -0.50 -15.14 21.20
CA LEU A 26 -1.75 -15.89 21.07
C LEU A 26 -1.92 -16.44 19.65
N GLY A 27 -2.11 -17.77 19.55
CA GLY A 27 -2.31 -18.44 18.26
C GLY A 27 -1.02 -18.93 17.59
N GLU A 28 0.08 -19.02 18.35
CA GLU A 28 1.38 -19.55 17.89
C GLU A 28 1.85 -18.91 16.57
N PRO A 29 2.10 -17.59 16.54
CA PRO A 29 2.63 -16.95 15.35
C PRO A 29 4.04 -17.45 15.04
N GLY A 30 4.44 -17.36 13.77
CA GLY A 30 5.81 -17.66 13.35
C GLY A 30 6.82 -16.60 13.79
N ALA A 31 6.34 -15.37 14.00
CA ALA A 31 7.11 -14.28 14.58
C ALA A 31 6.16 -13.32 15.34
N VAL A 32 6.69 -12.71 16.41
CA VAL A 32 6.00 -11.67 17.17
C VAL A 32 6.68 -10.34 16.90
N GLY A 33 5.89 -9.33 16.57
CA GLY A 33 6.41 -7.99 16.28
C GLY A 33 5.30 -6.98 16.06
N GLU A 34 5.61 -5.72 16.23
CA GLU A 34 4.69 -4.63 15.98
C GLU A 34 4.48 -4.45 14.47
N PHE A 35 3.24 -4.27 14.02
CA PHE A 35 2.95 -4.15 12.58
C PHE A 35 3.53 -2.89 11.94
N HIS A 36 3.80 -1.87 12.70
CA HIS A 36 4.46 -0.66 12.23
C HIS A 36 5.99 -0.74 12.24
N ARG A 37 6.56 -1.87 12.75
CA ARG A 37 7.99 -2.15 12.77
C ARG A 37 8.23 -3.66 12.65
N LEU A 38 8.09 -4.17 11.45
CA LEU A 38 8.22 -5.61 11.18
C LEU A 38 9.67 -6.09 11.33
N PRO A 39 9.91 -7.22 12.00
CA PRO A 39 11.23 -7.82 12.12
C PRO A 39 11.64 -8.53 10.81
N VAL A 40 11.59 -7.81 9.71
CA VAL A 40 11.80 -8.31 8.36
C VAL A 40 12.68 -7.33 7.59
N GLU A 41 13.59 -7.86 6.79
CA GLU A 41 14.47 -7.08 5.93
C GLU A 41 13.68 -6.32 4.86
N SER A 42 14.21 -5.16 4.43
CA SER A 42 13.61 -4.38 3.34
C SER A 42 13.67 -5.14 2.02
N ASP A 43 12.67 -4.93 1.17
CA ASP A 43 12.57 -5.51 -0.18
C ASP A 43 12.74 -7.04 -0.23
N SER A 44 12.30 -7.77 0.82
CA SER A 44 12.50 -9.22 0.97
C SER A 44 11.24 -10.06 0.79
N ILE A 45 10.04 -9.46 0.88
CA ILE A 45 8.75 -10.15 0.86
C ILE A 45 8.08 -10.06 -0.50
N ASP A 46 7.63 -11.20 -1.03
CA ASP A 46 6.91 -11.28 -2.30
C ASP A 46 5.45 -10.86 -2.20
N ALA A 47 4.80 -11.26 -1.11
CA ALA A 47 3.38 -10.97 -0.92
C ALA A 47 3.03 -10.84 0.57
N ILE A 48 2.18 -9.89 0.88
CA ILE A 48 1.67 -9.64 2.22
C ILE A 48 0.16 -9.72 2.20
N LEU A 49 -0.41 -10.49 3.13
CA LEU A 49 -1.84 -10.54 3.37
C LEU A 49 -2.14 -9.90 4.74
N MET A 50 -2.99 -8.88 4.73
CA MET A 50 -3.43 -8.16 5.92
C MET A 50 -4.94 -8.34 6.15
N PRO A 51 -5.36 -9.39 6.88
CA PRO A 51 -6.77 -9.62 7.19
C PRO A 51 -7.19 -8.70 8.33
N HIS A 52 -7.93 -7.64 8.01
CA HIS A 52 -8.47 -6.66 8.96
C HIS A 52 -7.42 -5.96 9.86
N THR A 53 -6.15 -6.08 9.55
CA THR A 53 -5.05 -5.52 10.36
C THR A 53 -5.19 -4.02 10.54
N LEU A 54 -5.60 -3.30 9.50
CA LEU A 54 -5.74 -1.85 9.54
C LEU A 54 -6.98 -1.38 10.33
N ASP A 55 -8.03 -2.22 10.41
CA ASP A 55 -9.27 -1.89 11.13
C ASP A 55 -9.10 -1.94 12.65
N PHE A 56 -8.08 -2.67 13.13
CA PHE A 56 -7.80 -2.90 14.55
C PHE A 56 -6.57 -2.15 15.05
N ASN A 57 -6.03 -1.24 14.24
CA ASN A 57 -4.80 -0.55 14.58
C ASN A 57 -4.95 0.97 14.48
N ASP A 58 -4.39 1.68 15.44
CA ASP A 58 -4.48 3.15 15.54
C ASP A 58 -3.58 3.86 14.53
N ARG A 59 -2.57 3.15 14.00
CA ARG A 59 -1.53 3.72 13.12
C ARG A 59 -1.48 3.07 11.73
N PRO A 60 -2.60 3.04 10.98
CA PRO A 60 -2.67 2.34 9.70
C PRO A 60 -1.69 2.87 8.66
N HIS A 61 -1.34 4.16 8.71
CA HIS A 61 -0.34 4.76 7.80
C HIS A 61 1.07 4.25 8.04
N GLU A 62 1.47 4.09 9.31
CA GLU A 62 2.79 3.58 9.67
C GLU A 62 2.92 2.13 9.23
N ILE A 63 1.85 1.34 9.41
CA ILE A 63 1.79 -0.04 8.95
C ILE A 63 1.97 -0.12 7.42
N LEU A 64 1.26 0.72 6.65
CA LEU A 64 1.38 0.69 5.20
C LEU A 64 2.76 1.13 4.70
N ARG A 65 3.41 2.08 5.36
CA ARG A 65 4.80 2.45 5.06
C ARG A 65 5.77 1.33 5.36
N GLU A 66 5.56 0.62 6.46
CA GLU A 66 6.38 -0.52 6.84
C GLU A 66 6.19 -1.69 5.87
N VAL A 67 4.96 -1.93 5.43
CA VAL A 67 4.64 -2.89 4.38
C VAL A 67 5.33 -2.52 3.07
N ASP A 68 5.32 -1.25 2.68
CA ASP A 68 6.07 -0.79 1.50
C ASP A 68 7.57 -1.04 1.63
N ARG A 69 8.16 -0.79 2.81
CA ARG A 69 9.58 -1.04 3.07
C ARG A 69 9.97 -2.50 2.87
N VAL A 70 9.18 -3.44 3.40
CA VAL A 70 9.52 -4.87 3.37
C VAL A 70 9.12 -5.56 2.07
N LEU A 71 8.16 -4.98 1.34
CA LEU A 71 7.68 -5.53 0.08
C LEU A 71 8.68 -5.27 -1.04
N ARG A 72 9.11 -6.33 -1.73
CA ARG A 72 10.03 -6.21 -2.86
C ARG A 72 9.40 -5.55 -4.08
N ALA A 73 10.23 -5.20 -5.03
CA ALA A 73 9.82 -4.75 -6.35
C ALA A 73 8.83 -5.72 -6.99
N ASN A 74 7.71 -5.21 -7.51
CA ASN A 74 6.59 -5.98 -8.06
C ASN A 74 5.90 -6.92 -7.06
N GLY A 75 6.19 -6.81 -5.76
CA GLY A 75 5.51 -7.54 -4.71
C GLY A 75 4.03 -7.16 -4.59
N HIS A 76 3.24 -8.04 -4.01
CA HIS A 76 1.80 -7.90 -3.92
C HIS A 76 1.33 -7.70 -2.48
N ILE A 77 0.36 -6.85 -2.30
CA ILE A 77 -0.34 -6.66 -1.02
C ILE A 77 -1.82 -7.00 -1.20
N VAL A 78 -2.37 -7.73 -0.25
CA VAL A 78 -3.81 -8.02 -0.16
C VAL A 78 -4.33 -7.48 1.17
N ILE A 79 -5.23 -6.55 1.12
CA ILE A 79 -5.86 -5.91 2.28
C ILE A 79 -7.32 -6.34 2.36
N LEU A 80 -7.70 -6.88 3.51
CA LEU A 80 -9.08 -7.15 3.86
C LEU A 80 -9.51 -6.11 4.89
N GLY A 81 -10.66 -5.48 4.69
CA GLY A 81 -11.18 -4.47 5.63
C GLY A 81 -12.70 -4.47 5.72
N PHE A 82 -13.20 -3.88 6.79
CA PHE A 82 -14.64 -3.67 6.98
C PHE A 82 -15.08 -2.41 6.25
N LYS A 83 -16.24 -2.48 5.62
CA LYS A 83 -16.84 -1.31 4.96
C LYS A 83 -17.61 -0.47 6.00
N PRO A 84 -17.23 0.81 6.22
CA PRO A 84 -17.92 1.67 7.18
C PRO A 84 -19.36 1.99 6.76
N VAL A 85 -19.58 2.08 5.44
CA VAL A 85 -20.91 2.32 4.84
C VAL A 85 -21.41 1.01 4.24
N GLY A 86 -22.37 0.37 4.88
CA GLY A 86 -22.96 -0.89 4.47
C GLY A 86 -23.91 -1.41 5.54
N LEU A 87 -24.52 -2.57 5.32
CA LEU A 87 -25.47 -3.17 6.29
C LEU A 87 -24.86 -3.36 7.70
N TRP A 88 -23.58 -3.70 7.75
CA TRP A 88 -22.86 -3.89 9.00
C TRP A 88 -22.39 -2.56 9.64
N GLY A 89 -22.04 -1.57 8.83
CA GLY A 89 -21.75 -0.21 9.31
C GLY A 89 -23.01 0.44 9.93
N LEU A 90 -24.16 0.22 9.32
CA LEU A 90 -25.44 0.71 9.82
C LEU A 90 -25.83 0.06 11.17
N ARG A 91 -25.37 -1.16 11.43
CA ARG A 91 -25.57 -1.85 12.70
C ARG A 91 -24.98 -1.11 13.91
N ARG A 92 -23.95 -0.27 13.72
CA ARG A 92 -23.42 0.60 14.79
C ARG A 92 -24.47 1.55 15.37
N LEU A 93 -25.51 1.87 14.61
CA LEU A 93 -26.61 2.73 15.05
C LEU A 93 -27.61 2.00 15.96
N ILE A 94 -27.52 0.67 16.06
CA ILE A 94 -28.40 -0.14 16.90
C ILE A 94 -27.69 -0.39 18.24
N PRO A 95 -28.21 0.11 19.36
CA PRO A 95 -27.63 -0.15 20.67
C PRO A 95 -27.53 -1.66 20.96
N GLY A 96 -26.36 -2.10 21.45
CA GLY A 96 -26.10 -3.52 21.75
C GLY A 96 -25.77 -4.43 20.56
N ALA A 97 -25.78 -3.91 19.34
CA ALA A 97 -25.50 -4.68 18.13
C ALA A 97 -24.10 -4.41 17.56
N GLY A 98 -23.09 -4.22 18.41
CA GLY A 98 -21.75 -3.77 18.03
C GLY A 98 -21.06 -4.52 16.89
N MET A 99 -20.13 -3.86 16.26
CA MET A 99 -19.08 -4.46 15.40
C MET A 99 -18.26 -5.45 16.23
N PRO A 100 -17.44 -6.31 15.60
CA PRO A 100 -16.47 -7.10 16.36
C PRO A 100 -15.69 -6.21 17.33
N PRO A 101 -15.58 -6.61 18.62
CA PRO A 101 -14.91 -5.78 19.63
C PRO A 101 -13.48 -5.49 19.18
N GLY A 102 -13.06 -4.22 19.28
CA GLY A 102 -11.75 -3.74 18.85
C GLY A 102 -11.68 -3.20 17.41
N ALA A 103 -12.74 -3.30 16.60
CA ALA A 103 -12.79 -2.63 15.30
C ALA A 103 -13.24 -1.17 15.45
N ASP A 104 -12.41 -0.35 16.09
CA ASP A 104 -12.77 1.02 16.44
C ASP A 104 -12.54 1.97 15.24
N HIS A 105 -11.64 1.62 14.34
CA HIS A 105 -11.22 2.43 13.21
C HIS A 105 -11.64 1.82 11.87
N LEU A 106 -12.92 1.97 11.50
CA LEU A 106 -13.37 1.55 10.17
C LEU A 106 -12.83 2.50 9.10
N ILE A 107 -11.95 2.00 8.25
CA ILE A 107 -11.31 2.79 7.21
C ILE A 107 -12.07 2.61 5.89
N ALA A 108 -12.53 3.73 5.32
CA ALA A 108 -13.19 3.69 4.03
C ALA A 108 -12.22 3.19 2.95
N GLN A 109 -12.68 2.29 2.08
CA GLN A 109 -11.91 1.72 0.99
C GLN A 109 -11.22 2.80 0.12
N ARG A 110 -11.89 3.95 -0.12
CA ARG A 110 -11.32 5.09 -0.85
C ARG A 110 -10.04 5.60 -0.18
N ARG A 111 -10.05 5.72 1.14
CA ARG A 111 -8.91 6.23 1.91
C ARG A 111 -7.70 5.30 1.81
N ILE A 112 -7.92 3.98 1.87
CA ILE A 112 -6.84 3.01 1.66
C ILE A 112 -6.31 3.10 0.23
N ARG A 113 -7.18 3.27 -0.76
CA ARG A 113 -6.78 3.48 -2.15
C ARG A 113 -5.86 4.69 -2.30
N ASP A 114 -6.25 5.82 -1.72
CA ASP A 114 -5.46 7.05 -1.78
C ASP A 114 -4.07 6.85 -1.14
N TRP A 115 -4.02 6.16 -0.01
CA TRP A 115 -2.75 5.84 0.66
C TRP A 115 -1.85 4.91 -0.15
N LEU A 116 -2.43 3.88 -0.78
CA LEU A 116 -1.67 2.99 -1.66
C LEU A 116 -1.14 3.71 -2.90
N GLN A 117 -1.90 4.66 -3.44
CA GLN A 117 -1.44 5.51 -4.55
C GLN A 117 -0.29 6.43 -4.14
N LEU A 118 -0.34 7.00 -2.92
CA LEU A 118 0.77 7.80 -2.36
C LEU A 118 2.06 6.99 -2.18
N LEU A 119 1.94 5.68 -1.96
CA LEU A 119 3.06 4.73 -1.89
C LEU A 119 3.44 4.14 -3.26
N ASP A 120 2.97 4.75 -4.37
CA ASP A 120 3.19 4.28 -5.75
C ASP A 120 2.79 2.81 -5.99
N MET A 121 1.77 2.35 -5.27
CA MET A 121 1.21 1.01 -5.44
C MET A 121 0.06 1.02 -6.44
N ARG A 122 0.12 0.14 -7.45
CA ARG A 122 -0.93 -0.04 -8.43
C ARG A 122 -2.01 -0.99 -7.92
N ILE A 123 -3.24 -0.51 -7.82
CA ILE A 123 -4.39 -1.35 -7.49
C ILE A 123 -4.70 -2.25 -8.68
N GLN A 124 -4.72 -3.55 -8.45
CA GLN A 124 -5.00 -4.57 -9.47
C GLN A 124 -6.44 -5.04 -9.43
N SER A 125 -7.00 -5.23 -8.24
CA SER A 125 -8.36 -5.69 -8.10
C SER A 125 -9.01 -5.21 -6.81
N GLU A 126 -10.32 -5.01 -6.91
CA GLU A 126 -11.18 -4.69 -5.78
C GLU A 126 -12.35 -5.67 -5.79
N LYS A 127 -12.56 -6.33 -4.66
CA LYS A 127 -13.68 -7.24 -4.49
C LYS A 127 -14.43 -6.87 -3.23
N ARG A 128 -15.74 -7.01 -3.29
CA ARG A 128 -16.64 -6.81 -2.16
C ARG A 128 -17.24 -8.16 -1.81
N TYR A 129 -17.35 -8.44 -0.54
CA TYR A 129 -17.83 -9.73 -0.07
C TYR A 129 -18.56 -9.59 1.27
N PHE A 130 -19.13 -10.70 1.74
CA PHE A 130 -19.93 -10.79 2.96
C PHE A 130 -21.23 -9.99 2.88
N PHE A 131 -22.14 -10.44 1.98
CA PHE A 131 -23.47 -9.86 1.78
C PHE A 131 -24.50 -10.51 2.72
N ARG A 132 -24.26 -10.43 4.02
CA ARG A 132 -25.15 -11.02 5.01
C ARG A 132 -25.86 -9.94 5.82
N TRP A 133 -27.15 -10.22 6.08
CA TRP A 133 -27.92 -9.43 7.01
C TRP A 133 -27.33 -9.56 8.41
N PRO A 134 -27.16 -8.47 9.18
CA PRO A 134 -26.53 -8.47 10.50
C PRO A 134 -27.45 -9.00 11.61
N LEU A 135 -28.07 -10.15 11.41
CA LEU A 135 -28.91 -10.81 12.41
C LEU A 135 -28.11 -11.86 13.19
N PRO A 136 -28.34 -12.00 14.50
CA PRO A 136 -27.71 -13.04 15.31
C PRO A 136 -28.31 -14.41 14.94
N ARG A 137 -27.73 -15.09 13.97
CA ARG A 137 -28.11 -16.44 13.61
C ARG A 137 -26.99 -17.42 13.94
N LYS A 138 -27.33 -18.50 14.63
CA LYS A 138 -26.44 -19.61 15.05
C LYS A 138 -25.81 -20.40 13.88
N SER A 139 -26.20 -20.17 12.64
CA SER A 139 -25.71 -20.91 11.49
C SER A 139 -24.91 -20.02 10.53
N VAL A 140 -23.60 -20.22 10.53
CA VAL A 140 -22.63 -19.45 9.70
C VAL A 140 -22.40 -20.06 8.32
N ARG A 141 -23.21 -21.03 7.88
CA ARG A 141 -23.07 -21.55 6.49
C ARG A 141 -23.50 -20.48 5.51
N ALA A 142 -22.49 -19.81 4.93
CA ALA A 142 -22.68 -18.87 3.83
C ALA A 142 -23.27 -19.63 2.64
N SER A 143 -24.52 -19.36 2.30
CA SER A 143 -25.04 -19.81 1.03
C SER A 143 -24.32 -19.04 -0.09
N GLN A 144 -23.51 -19.73 -0.87
CA GLN A 144 -22.79 -19.17 -2.01
C GLN A 144 -23.72 -18.44 -3.01
N LYS A 145 -25.00 -18.85 -3.02
CA LYS A 145 -26.05 -18.24 -3.82
C LYS A 145 -26.38 -16.80 -3.37
N TRP A 146 -26.38 -16.54 -2.06
CA TRP A 146 -26.61 -15.19 -1.50
C TRP A 146 -25.43 -14.26 -1.78
N GLU A 147 -24.22 -14.78 -1.70
CA GLU A 147 -23.01 -14.03 -1.99
C GLU A 147 -22.98 -13.56 -3.45
N ARG A 148 -23.27 -14.46 -4.40
CA ARG A 148 -23.35 -14.13 -5.83
C ARG A 148 -24.46 -13.11 -6.14
N ARG A 149 -25.65 -13.29 -5.55
CA ARG A 149 -26.76 -12.35 -5.74
C ARG A 149 -26.44 -10.97 -5.15
N GLY A 150 -25.82 -10.92 -3.97
CA GLY A 150 -25.40 -9.69 -3.31
C GLY A 150 -24.38 -8.90 -4.15
N GLN A 151 -23.41 -9.59 -4.73
CA GLN A 151 -22.41 -8.98 -5.61
C GLN A 151 -23.03 -8.32 -6.84
N THR A 152 -24.09 -8.91 -7.40
CA THR A 152 -24.71 -8.42 -8.63
C THR A 152 -25.77 -7.35 -8.34
N LEU A 153 -26.63 -7.56 -7.34
CA LEU A 153 -27.80 -6.70 -7.11
C LEU A 153 -27.51 -5.52 -6.19
N TRP A 154 -26.66 -5.71 -5.14
CA TRP A 154 -26.42 -4.67 -4.14
C TRP A 154 -24.95 -4.61 -3.70
N PRO A 155 -24.01 -4.30 -4.61
CA PRO A 155 -22.58 -4.30 -4.27
C PRO A 155 -22.21 -3.32 -3.15
N GLU A 156 -23.02 -2.28 -2.94
CA GLU A 156 -22.80 -1.29 -1.88
C GLU A 156 -23.15 -1.80 -0.48
N LEU A 157 -23.95 -2.86 -0.37
CA LEU A 157 -24.36 -3.43 0.92
C LEU A 157 -23.37 -4.47 1.49
N ALA A 158 -22.27 -4.72 0.80
CA ALA A 158 -21.20 -5.58 1.30
C ALA A 158 -20.68 -5.10 2.66
N ALA A 159 -20.40 -6.04 3.55
CA ALA A 159 -19.82 -5.74 4.85
C ALA A 159 -18.32 -5.55 4.80
N CYS A 160 -17.66 -6.25 3.87
CA CYS A 160 -16.20 -6.30 3.74
C CYS A 160 -15.76 -6.00 2.32
N TYR A 161 -14.54 -5.51 2.21
CA TYR A 161 -13.85 -5.36 0.93
C TYR A 161 -12.50 -6.07 0.95
N MET A 162 -12.01 -6.42 -0.22
CA MET A 162 -10.67 -6.92 -0.46
C MET A 162 -10.03 -6.06 -1.55
N LEU A 163 -8.88 -5.52 -1.25
CA LEU A 163 -8.04 -4.74 -2.14
C LEU A 163 -6.76 -5.52 -2.44
N THR A 164 -6.43 -5.67 -3.71
CA THR A 164 -5.13 -6.22 -4.13
C THR A 164 -4.37 -5.14 -4.87
N ALA A 165 -3.15 -4.86 -4.42
CA ALA A 165 -2.28 -3.90 -5.07
C ALA A 165 -0.87 -4.50 -5.26
N GLN A 166 -0.11 -3.89 -6.16
CA GLN A 166 1.25 -4.28 -6.49
C GLN A 166 2.17 -3.06 -6.38
N LYS A 167 3.31 -3.23 -5.70
CA LYS A 167 4.35 -2.22 -5.61
C LYS A 167 4.96 -1.98 -6.98
N ARG A 168 4.91 -0.72 -7.46
CA ARG A 168 5.60 -0.31 -8.69
C ARG A 168 7.02 0.07 -8.36
N VAL A 169 7.93 -0.35 -9.21
CA VAL A 169 9.26 0.22 -9.24
C VAL A 169 9.36 1.02 -10.52
N SER A 170 9.37 2.33 -10.37
CA SER A 170 9.73 3.21 -11.47
C SER A 170 11.22 3.03 -11.73
N THR A 171 11.56 2.20 -12.69
CA THR A 171 12.92 2.20 -13.22
C THR A 171 13.13 3.55 -13.89
N LEU A 172 13.84 4.45 -13.21
CA LEU A 172 14.32 5.68 -13.81
C LEU A 172 15.28 5.27 -14.93
N THR A 173 14.78 5.23 -16.14
CA THR A 173 15.66 5.16 -17.31
C THR A 173 16.35 6.52 -17.38
N PRO A 174 17.65 6.65 -17.12
CA PRO A 174 18.33 7.92 -17.23
C PRO A 174 18.30 8.32 -18.71
N VAL A 175 17.40 9.22 -19.06
CA VAL A 175 17.39 9.84 -20.38
C VAL A 175 18.66 10.68 -20.44
N ARG A 176 19.65 10.24 -21.22
CA ARG A 176 20.83 11.06 -21.52
C ARG A 176 20.32 12.35 -22.17
N PRO A 177 20.55 13.51 -21.55
CA PRO A 177 20.10 14.77 -22.15
C PRO A 177 20.81 14.95 -23.49
N LEU A 178 20.04 15.02 -24.57
CA LEU A 178 20.53 15.21 -25.96
C LEU A 178 21.20 16.58 -26.20
N TRP A 179 21.14 17.50 -25.23
CA TRP A 179 21.67 18.85 -25.35
C TRP A 179 23.15 18.99 -25.04
N ARG A 180 23.90 17.91 -24.79
CA ARG A 180 25.38 17.94 -24.82
C ARG A 180 25.93 17.84 -26.26
N ARG A 181 25.37 18.60 -27.19
CA ARG A 181 26.17 18.99 -28.34
C ARG A 181 27.14 20.05 -27.84
N LYS A 182 28.39 19.65 -27.64
CA LYS A 182 29.48 20.62 -27.46
C LYS A 182 29.35 21.65 -28.58
N PRO A 183 29.27 22.98 -28.32
CA PRO A 183 29.33 23.94 -29.36
C PRO A 183 30.63 23.66 -30.12
N LYS A 184 30.54 23.46 -31.44
CA LYS A 184 31.72 23.44 -32.29
C LYS A 184 32.28 24.84 -32.16
N VAL A 185 33.37 25.00 -31.41
CA VAL A 185 34.19 26.20 -31.43
C VAL A 185 34.80 26.25 -32.82
N VAL A 186 34.28 27.12 -33.68
CA VAL A 186 34.90 27.40 -34.98
C VAL A 186 36.14 28.20 -34.63
N ALA A 187 37.27 27.54 -34.64
CA ALA A 187 38.58 28.18 -34.54
C ALA A 187 38.74 29.05 -35.79
N GLY A 188 38.76 30.36 -35.65
CA GLY A 188 38.99 31.27 -36.75
C GLY A 188 38.38 32.67 -36.65
N LEU A 189 37.64 33.00 -35.57
CA LEU A 189 36.99 34.32 -35.43
C LEU A 189 37.37 35.09 -34.17
N ALA A 190 38.56 34.88 -33.64
CA ALA A 190 39.09 35.73 -32.59
C ALA A 190 40.46 36.27 -33.06
N GLU A 191 40.44 37.39 -33.74
CA GLU A 191 41.62 38.22 -33.86
C GLU A 191 41.91 38.88 -32.53
N PRO A 192 43.09 38.70 -31.92
CA PRO A 192 43.44 39.43 -30.73
C PRO A 192 43.76 40.86 -31.11
N SER A 193 42.90 41.80 -30.81
CA SER A 193 43.19 43.23 -30.91
C SER A 193 44.14 43.65 -29.80
N THR A 194 45.42 43.45 -30.02
CA THR A 194 46.46 44.05 -29.17
C THR A 194 46.73 45.48 -29.66
N ARG A 195 45.95 46.42 -29.16
CA ARG A 195 46.29 47.83 -29.22
C ARG A 195 47.17 48.15 -28.01
N VAL A 196 48.47 48.01 -28.21
CA VAL A 196 49.47 48.56 -27.27
C VAL A 196 49.56 50.05 -27.54
N SER A 197 48.97 50.90 -26.71
CA SER A 197 49.27 52.33 -26.68
C SER A 197 50.63 52.50 -25.99
N ARG A 198 51.66 52.90 -26.80
CA ARG A 198 52.94 53.34 -26.28
C ARG A 198 52.73 54.66 -25.54
N ILE A 199 52.89 54.62 -24.24
CA ILE A 199 53.02 55.81 -23.43
C ILE A 199 54.48 56.29 -23.61
N ARG A 200 54.65 57.46 -24.25
CA ARG A 200 55.90 58.14 -24.41
C ARG A 200 56.14 58.95 -23.11
N PHE A 201 57.11 58.59 -22.36
CA PHE A 201 57.62 59.42 -21.27
C PHE A 201 58.56 60.43 -21.89
N ASP A 202 58.18 61.69 -21.96
CA ASP A 202 59.11 62.80 -22.17
C ASP A 202 59.81 63.13 -20.86
N THR A 203 61.09 62.90 -20.84
CA THR A 203 62.02 63.38 -19.83
C THR A 203 62.49 64.77 -20.31
N ASN A 204 62.14 65.83 -19.59
CA ASN A 204 62.85 67.07 -19.72
C ASN A 204 63.01 67.68 -18.33
N ASP A 205 64.31 67.92 -17.98
CA ASP A 205 64.94 68.82 -16.99
C ASP A 205 64.51 68.72 -15.55
#